data_de8144608739befec4e521ae549cc624
#
_entry.id   de8144608739befec4e521ae549cc624
#
_cell.length_a   1.000
_cell.length_b   1.000
_cell.length_c   1.000
_cell.angle_alpha   90.00
_cell.angle_beta   90.00
_cell.angle_gamma   90.00
#
_symmetry.space_group_name_H-M   'P 1'
#
loop_
_entity.id
_entity.type
_entity.pdbx_description
1 polymer ?
#
loop_
_entity_poly.entity_id
_entity_poly.type
_entity_poly.pdbx_seq_one_letter_code
_entity_poly.pdbx_strand_id
1 'polypeptide(L)'
;MAVLRPFDKLPQLNSGVLLLVGSDEALQRQLAEAILEEKKDFNISIHLATSLPLPSERDHLRPRIDLVVFMIDIKSKYSLKNVETSLAYVDASFFLGKVCFLVTGVGRVNACSIEMNAVCKLGETYCSPVLFCELELEGVRAATAQRLVRILKICAGLVPGVSALSFVSLMRKSDDD
;
A
#
# COMPACT_ATOMS: atom_id res chain seq x y z
N MET A 1 -5.72 8.69 19.99
CA MET A 1 -5.23 8.81 18.62
C MET A 1 -6.15 8.07 17.67
N ALA A 2 -6.42 8.66 16.50
CA ALA A 2 -7.37 8.08 15.55
C ALA A 2 -6.75 6.91 14.79
N VAL A 3 -7.42 5.76 14.80
CA VAL A 3 -7.07 4.58 14.01
C VAL A 3 -7.72 4.74 12.63
N LEU A 4 -6.99 4.39 11.57
CA LEU A 4 -7.56 4.38 10.22
C LEU A 4 -8.61 3.27 10.11
N ARG A 5 -9.78 3.60 9.58
CA ARG A 5 -10.90 2.68 9.39
C ARG A 5 -11.41 2.78 7.95
N PRO A 6 -11.55 1.67 7.23
CA PRO A 6 -11.92 1.72 5.81
C PRO A 6 -13.37 2.12 5.57
N PHE A 7 -14.26 1.86 6.53
CA PHE A 7 -15.69 2.11 6.38
C PHE A 7 -16.20 3.30 7.19
N ASP A 8 -15.28 4.10 7.73
CA ASP A 8 -15.60 5.25 8.57
C ASP A 8 -16.16 6.43 7.76
N LYS A 9 -15.80 6.52 6.49
CA LYS A 9 -16.25 7.56 5.56
C LYS A 9 -17.00 6.93 4.39
N LEU A 10 -17.95 7.70 3.84
CA LEU A 10 -18.70 7.25 2.67
C LEU A 10 -17.80 7.24 1.43
N PRO A 11 -17.99 6.23 0.53
CA PRO A 11 -17.24 6.21 -0.72
C PRO A 11 -17.69 7.33 -1.65
N GLN A 12 -16.74 7.90 -2.39
CA GLN A 12 -17.04 8.84 -3.45
C GLN A 12 -17.29 8.06 -4.74
N LEU A 13 -18.24 8.54 -5.53
CA LEU A 13 -18.59 7.90 -6.78
C LEU A 13 -17.42 8.01 -7.77
N ASN A 14 -17.03 6.89 -8.36
CA ASN A 14 -16.00 6.80 -9.38
C ASN A 14 -14.63 7.39 -8.93
N SER A 15 -14.30 7.20 -7.67
CA SER A 15 -13.06 7.69 -7.07
C SER A 15 -12.40 6.64 -6.21
N GLY A 16 -11.06 6.66 -6.18
CA GLY A 16 -10.23 5.85 -5.28
C GLY A 16 -9.24 6.72 -4.54
N VAL A 17 -9.00 6.43 -3.28
CA VAL A 17 -8.07 7.17 -2.43
C VAL A 17 -6.98 6.22 -1.93
N LEU A 18 -5.75 6.57 -2.22
CA LEU A 18 -4.54 5.81 -1.87
C LEU A 18 -3.74 6.56 -0.82
N LEU A 19 -3.33 5.86 0.21
CA LEU A 19 -2.38 6.38 1.20
C LEU A 19 -1.05 5.66 1.06
N LEU A 20 0.02 6.40 0.78
CA LEU A 20 1.39 5.87 0.79
C LEU A 20 2.04 6.22 2.12
N VAL A 21 2.54 5.22 2.83
CA VAL A 21 3.22 5.40 4.12
C VAL A 21 4.66 4.91 4.01
N GLY A 22 5.61 5.78 4.32
CA GLY A 22 7.02 5.40 4.27
C GLY A 22 7.94 6.58 4.56
N SER A 23 9.20 6.29 4.84
CA SER A 23 10.18 7.29 5.22
C SER A 23 10.88 7.97 4.05
N ASP A 24 10.84 7.40 2.85
CA ASP A 24 11.46 7.97 1.65
C ASP A 24 10.46 8.81 0.86
N GLU A 25 10.41 10.09 1.17
CA GLU A 25 9.47 11.03 0.56
C GLU A 25 9.71 11.20 -0.94
N ALA A 26 10.96 11.17 -1.38
CA ALA A 26 11.29 11.34 -2.80
C ALA A 26 10.73 10.18 -3.64
N LEU A 27 10.89 8.94 -3.19
CA LEU A 27 10.33 7.77 -3.88
C LEU A 27 8.81 7.78 -3.84
N GLN A 28 8.21 8.20 -2.72
CA GLN A 28 6.75 8.34 -2.63
C GLN A 28 6.21 9.29 -3.67
N ARG A 29 6.85 10.45 -3.84
CA ARG A 29 6.43 11.46 -4.83
C ARG A 29 6.58 10.95 -6.25
N GLN A 30 7.69 10.29 -6.56
CA GLN A 30 7.92 9.71 -7.88
C GLN A 30 6.87 8.65 -8.22
N LEU A 31 6.56 7.79 -7.27
CA LEU A 31 5.53 6.76 -7.45
C LEU A 31 4.15 7.40 -7.61
N ALA A 32 3.82 8.40 -6.80
CA ALA A 32 2.55 9.12 -6.90
C ALA A 32 2.37 9.76 -8.28
N GLU A 33 3.41 10.41 -8.79
CA GLU A 33 3.39 10.99 -10.14
C GLU A 33 3.15 9.92 -11.21
N ALA A 34 3.83 8.77 -11.09
CA ALA A 34 3.66 7.67 -12.04
C ALA A 34 2.22 7.12 -12.01
N ILE A 35 1.62 7.03 -10.83
CA ILE A 35 0.23 6.59 -10.67
C ILE A 35 -0.73 7.59 -11.33
N LEU A 36 -0.51 8.89 -11.13
CA LEU A 36 -1.37 9.92 -11.70
C LEU A 36 -1.25 10.01 -13.22
N GLU A 37 -0.12 9.61 -13.78
CA GLU A 37 0.10 9.58 -15.24
C GLU A 37 -0.54 8.38 -15.92
N GLU A 38 -0.88 7.32 -15.17
CA GLU A 38 -1.49 6.13 -15.75
C GLU A 38 -2.89 6.41 -16.28
N LYS A 39 -3.23 5.76 -17.41
CA LYS A 39 -4.59 5.82 -17.96
C LYS A 39 -5.54 5.06 -17.05
N LYS A 40 -6.62 5.71 -16.67
CA LYS A 40 -7.61 5.15 -15.77
C LYS A 40 -8.98 5.78 -16.03
N ASP A 41 -10.01 5.02 -15.74
CA ASP A 41 -11.41 5.42 -15.94
C ASP A 41 -12.06 5.90 -14.64
N PHE A 42 -11.26 6.23 -13.63
CA PHE A 42 -11.74 6.75 -12.35
C PHE A 42 -10.74 7.77 -11.78
N ASN A 43 -11.20 8.58 -10.85
CA ASN A 43 -10.38 9.61 -10.22
C ASN A 43 -9.56 9.02 -9.09
N ILE A 44 -8.29 9.41 -9.00
CA ILE A 44 -7.39 8.96 -7.93
C ILE A 44 -6.92 10.16 -7.13
N SER A 45 -7.04 10.04 -5.80
CA SER A 45 -6.41 10.96 -4.85
C SER A 45 -5.33 10.20 -4.09
N ILE A 46 -4.16 10.80 -3.95
CA ILE A 46 -3.02 10.18 -3.28
C ILE A 46 -2.60 11.05 -2.10
N HIS A 47 -2.48 10.44 -0.94
CA HIS A 47 -1.97 11.08 0.27
C HIS A 47 -0.67 10.44 0.68
N LEU A 48 0.29 11.25 1.10
CA LEU A 48 1.62 10.81 1.53
C LEU A 48 1.77 10.99 3.03
N ALA A 49 2.31 9.99 3.71
CA ALA A 49 2.62 10.07 5.13
C ALA A 49 3.95 9.37 5.40
N THR A 50 4.68 9.84 6.40
CA THR A 50 5.93 9.20 6.81
C THR A 50 5.67 8.04 7.78
N SER A 51 4.62 8.15 8.57
CA SER A 51 4.23 7.15 9.57
C SER A 51 2.78 7.33 9.98
N LEU A 52 2.25 6.36 10.70
CA LEU A 52 0.96 6.47 11.37
C LEU A 52 1.19 6.63 12.89
N PRO A 53 0.31 7.27 13.65
CA PRO A 53 -1.02 7.76 13.23
C PRO A 53 -0.93 9.08 12.44
N LEU A 54 -1.96 9.35 11.64
CA LEU A 54 -2.13 10.64 10.98
C LEU A 54 -2.53 11.71 12.00
N PRO A 55 -2.29 13.01 11.70
CA PRO A 55 -2.66 14.08 12.63
C PRO A 55 -4.15 14.02 12.97
N SER A 56 -4.46 13.95 14.25
CA SER A 56 -5.84 13.80 14.75
C SER A 56 -6.68 15.06 14.61
N GLU A 57 -6.05 16.21 14.53
CA GLU A 57 -6.73 17.51 14.51
C GLU A 57 -7.67 17.69 13.33
N ARG A 58 -7.46 16.93 12.25
CA ARG A 58 -8.26 17.00 11.02
C ARG A 58 -8.98 15.69 10.70
N ASP A 59 -9.25 14.89 11.70
CA ASP A 59 -9.88 13.60 11.49
C ASP A 59 -11.19 13.70 10.71
N HIS A 60 -12.04 14.69 11.05
CA HIS A 60 -13.32 14.93 10.37
C HIS A 60 -13.17 15.38 8.91
N LEU A 61 -11.99 15.94 8.54
CA LEU A 61 -11.68 16.37 7.19
C LEU A 61 -10.96 15.28 6.38
N ARG A 62 -10.57 14.21 7.03
CA ARG A 62 -9.82 13.13 6.38
C ARG A 62 -10.71 12.40 5.39
N PRO A 63 -10.27 12.19 4.14
CA PRO A 63 -11.05 11.43 3.17
C PRO A 63 -11.10 9.95 3.51
N ARG A 64 -12.05 9.24 2.93
CA ARG A 64 -12.05 7.78 2.98
C ARG A 64 -10.79 7.28 2.28
N ILE A 65 -10.11 6.31 2.88
CA ILE A 65 -8.93 5.67 2.30
C ILE A 65 -9.33 4.27 1.84
N ASP A 66 -9.06 3.96 0.57
CA ASP A 66 -9.43 2.68 -0.04
C ASP A 66 -8.29 1.68 -0.05
N LEU A 67 -7.04 2.15 -0.12
CA LEU A 67 -5.85 1.31 -0.11
C LEU A 67 -4.73 2.00 0.64
N VAL A 68 -4.07 1.26 1.53
CA VAL A 68 -2.86 1.71 2.23
C VAL A 68 -1.68 0.92 1.70
N VAL A 69 -0.66 1.61 1.22
CA VAL A 69 0.60 1.00 0.76
C VAL A 69 1.71 1.41 1.71
N PHE A 70 2.28 0.43 2.39
CA PHE A 70 3.45 0.64 3.24
C PHE A 70 4.71 0.39 2.42
N MET A 71 5.54 1.43 2.28
CA MET A 71 6.79 1.37 1.53
C MET A 71 7.94 1.04 2.49
N ILE A 72 8.66 -0.02 2.19
CA ILE A 72 9.77 -0.51 3.02
C ILE A 72 11.05 -0.51 2.17
N ASP A 73 12.08 0.16 2.65
CA ASP A 73 13.43 0.04 2.10
C ASP A 73 14.15 -1.06 2.88
N ILE A 74 14.40 -2.19 2.22
CA ILE A 74 14.96 -3.37 2.88
C ILE A 74 16.37 -3.15 3.43
N LYS A 75 17.08 -2.14 2.94
CA LYS A 75 18.41 -1.76 3.45
C LYS A 75 18.33 -0.96 4.74
N SER A 76 17.17 -0.43 5.08
CA SER A 76 16.98 0.42 6.25
C SER A 76 16.16 -0.30 7.31
N LYS A 77 16.82 -0.64 8.43
CA LYS A 77 16.12 -1.22 9.58
C LYS A 77 15.09 -0.26 10.15
N TYR A 78 15.36 1.03 10.05
CA TYR A 78 14.41 2.07 10.48
C TYR A 78 13.13 2.02 9.68
N SER A 79 13.23 1.81 8.36
CA SER A 79 12.06 1.72 7.47
C SER A 79 11.12 0.60 7.89
N LEU A 80 11.65 -0.60 8.14
CA LEU A 80 10.86 -1.74 8.57
C LEU A 80 10.22 -1.49 9.94
N LYS A 81 10.99 -0.98 10.89
CA LYS A 81 10.52 -0.68 12.24
C LYS A 81 9.40 0.37 12.21
N ASN A 82 9.55 1.39 11.37
CA ASN A 82 8.56 2.43 11.19
C ASN A 82 7.21 1.84 10.72
N VAL A 83 7.26 0.92 9.77
CA VAL A 83 6.06 0.24 9.27
C VAL A 83 5.43 -0.62 10.37
N GLU A 84 6.22 -1.41 11.09
CA GLU A 84 5.73 -2.25 12.18
C GLU A 84 5.01 -1.42 13.25
N THR A 85 5.57 -0.28 13.62
CA THR A 85 4.96 0.65 14.57
C THR A 85 3.67 1.23 14.03
N SER A 86 3.67 1.61 12.75
CA SER A 86 2.49 2.19 12.09
C SER A 86 1.33 1.22 11.98
N LEU A 87 1.59 -0.08 11.85
CA LEU A 87 0.55 -1.11 11.72
C LEU A 87 -0.37 -1.17 12.93
N ALA A 88 0.11 -0.76 14.11
CA ALA A 88 -0.71 -0.69 15.32
C ALA A 88 -1.87 0.31 15.21
N TYR A 89 -1.79 1.26 14.27
CA TYR A 89 -2.78 2.30 14.04
C TYR A 89 -3.67 2.03 12.83
N VAL A 90 -3.69 0.79 12.34
CA VAL A 90 -4.52 0.38 11.21
C VAL A 90 -5.60 -0.57 11.72
N ASP A 91 -6.85 -0.26 11.43
CA ASP A 91 -7.97 -1.11 11.80
C ASP A 91 -7.86 -2.47 11.11
N ALA A 92 -8.21 -3.54 11.82
CA ALA A 92 -8.10 -4.91 11.30
C ALA A 92 -8.86 -5.12 9.99
N SER A 93 -9.93 -4.37 9.74
CA SER A 93 -10.70 -4.47 8.50
C SER A 93 -9.93 -4.07 7.25
N PHE A 94 -8.88 -3.25 7.36
CA PHE A 94 -7.99 -2.95 6.23
C PHE A 94 -7.25 -4.20 5.74
N PHE A 95 -6.94 -5.13 6.63
CA PHE A 95 -6.20 -6.35 6.27
C PHE A 95 -7.05 -7.37 5.51
N LEU A 96 -8.27 -7.01 5.18
CA LEU A 96 -9.15 -7.78 4.31
C LEU A 96 -9.00 -7.34 2.83
N GLY A 97 -7.77 -7.08 2.41
CA GLY A 97 -7.41 -6.79 1.04
C GLY A 97 -7.12 -5.33 0.71
N LYS A 98 -7.10 -4.44 1.72
CA LYS A 98 -6.89 -3.00 1.52
C LYS A 98 -5.51 -2.51 1.99
N VAL A 99 -4.58 -3.42 2.19
CA VAL A 99 -3.19 -3.11 2.56
C VAL A 99 -2.24 -3.84 1.62
N CYS A 100 -1.18 -3.16 1.22
CA CYS A 100 -0.12 -3.73 0.40
C CYS A 100 1.24 -3.28 0.96
N PHE A 101 2.22 -4.18 0.98
CA PHE A 101 3.59 -3.86 1.35
C PHE A 101 4.43 -3.76 0.08
N LEU A 102 5.09 -2.63 -0.12
CA LEU A 102 5.94 -2.36 -1.27
C LEU A 102 7.39 -2.27 -0.81
N VAL A 103 8.20 -3.23 -1.25
CA VAL A 103 9.59 -3.37 -0.77
C VAL A 103 10.56 -2.94 -1.86
N THR A 104 11.45 -2.03 -1.50
CA THR A 104 12.49 -1.51 -2.40
C THR A 104 13.88 -1.95 -1.92
N GLY A 105 14.88 -1.82 -2.78
CA GLY A 105 16.26 -2.11 -2.45
C GLY A 105 16.65 -3.58 -2.49
N VAL A 106 15.78 -4.45 -2.97
CA VAL A 106 15.97 -5.90 -2.96
C VAL A 106 17.16 -6.34 -3.84
N GLY A 107 17.37 -5.69 -4.99
CA GLY A 107 18.43 -6.05 -5.92
C GLY A 107 19.85 -5.87 -5.39
N ARG A 108 20.00 -5.19 -4.26
CA ARG A 108 21.31 -4.93 -3.63
C ARG A 108 21.52 -5.71 -2.33
N VAL A 109 20.62 -6.63 -2.02
CA VAL A 109 20.62 -7.38 -0.75
C VAL A 109 20.56 -8.86 -1.06
N ASN A 110 21.22 -9.68 -0.23
CA ASN A 110 21.12 -11.12 -0.33
C ASN A 110 19.66 -11.55 -0.07
N ALA A 111 19.11 -12.36 -0.99
CA ALA A 111 17.72 -12.84 -0.90
C ALA A 111 17.42 -13.64 0.38
N CYS A 112 18.46 -14.14 1.06
CA CYS A 112 18.32 -14.89 2.32
C CYS A 112 18.56 -14.04 3.56
N SER A 113 18.52 -12.70 3.44
CA SER A 113 18.76 -11.81 4.57
C SER A 113 17.66 -11.92 5.62
N ILE A 114 18.00 -11.57 6.86
CA ILE A 114 17.04 -11.54 7.96
C ILE A 114 15.92 -10.55 7.67
N GLU A 115 16.26 -9.41 7.08
CA GLU A 115 15.30 -8.37 6.72
C GLU A 115 14.29 -8.87 5.68
N MET A 116 14.75 -9.63 4.69
CA MET A 116 13.87 -10.23 3.68
C MET A 116 12.88 -11.19 4.32
N ASN A 117 13.35 -12.06 5.22
CA ASN A 117 12.51 -13.00 5.94
C ASN A 117 11.50 -12.28 6.84
N ALA A 118 11.92 -11.19 7.50
CA ALA A 118 11.05 -10.39 8.33
C ALA A 118 9.92 -9.76 7.53
N VAL A 119 10.20 -9.26 6.32
CA VAL A 119 9.21 -8.67 5.44
C VAL A 119 8.21 -9.72 4.95
N CYS A 120 8.68 -10.89 4.53
CA CYS A 120 7.81 -11.99 4.10
C CYS A 120 6.88 -12.44 5.22
N LYS A 121 7.41 -12.54 6.44
CA LYS A 121 6.63 -12.89 7.63
C LYS A 121 5.59 -11.83 7.95
N LEU A 122 5.92 -10.56 7.74
CA LEU A 122 4.99 -9.45 7.92
C LEU A 122 3.78 -9.59 6.99
N GLY A 123 4.02 -9.89 5.71
CA GLY A 123 2.97 -10.12 4.74
C GLY A 123 2.07 -11.28 5.12
N GLU A 124 2.64 -12.37 5.60
CA GLU A 124 1.88 -13.53 6.07
C GLU A 124 1.04 -13.21 7.32
N THR A 125 1.65 -12.52 8.28
CA THR A 125 0.98 -12.16 9.54
C THR A 125 -0.26 -11.30 9.30
N TYR A 126 -0.16 -10.35 8.37
CA TYR A 126 -1.26 -9.43 8.08
C TYR A 126 -2.08 -9.83 6.86
N CYS A 127 -1.84 -11.01 6.29
CA CYS A 127 -2.56 -11.53 5.13
C CYS A 127 -2.61 -10.54 3.95
N SER A 128 -1.50 -9.82 3.74
CA SER A 128 -1.40 -8.76 2.75
C SER A 128 -0.31 -9.04 1.74
N PRO A 129 -0.49 -8.65 0.46
CA PRO A 129 0.52 -8.91 -0.57
C PRO A 129 1.78 -8.09 -0.33
N VAL A 130 2.92 -8.68 -0.67
CA VAL A 130 4.23 -8.03 -0.62
C VAL A 130 4.73 -7.95 -2.06
N LEU A 131 4.98 -6.73 -2.53
CA LEU A 131 5.49 -6.46 -3.88
C LEU A 131 6.95 -6.00 -3.78
N PHE A 132 7.83 -6.66 -4.52
CA PHE A 132 9.25 -6.31 -4.55
C PHE A 132 9.53 -5.50 -5.81
N CYS A 133 9.93 -4.24 -5.64
CA CYS A 133 10.06 -3.29 -6.75
C CYS A 133 11.29 -2.40 -6.58
N GLU A 134 12.08 -2.27 -7.64
CA GLU A 134 13.17 -1.29 -7.71
C GLU A 134 12.61 0.03 -8.28
N LEU A 135 12.02 0.85 -7.39
CA LEU A 135 11.31 2.07 -7.81
C LEU A 135 12.21 3.16 -8.38
N GLU A 136 13.52 3.04 -8.21
CA GLU A 136 14.50 3.94 -8.83
C GLU A 136 14.54 3.77 -10.34
N LEU A 137 14.16 2.59 -10.85
CA LEU A 137 14.11 2.31 -12.28
C LEU A 137 12.74 2.75 -12.82
N GLU A 138 12.77 3.63 -13.83
CA GLU A 138 11.54 4.22 -14.39
C GLU A 138 10.57 3.16 -14.91
N GLY A 139 11.07 2.16 -15.64
CA GLY A 139 10.22 1.08 -16.17
C GLY A 139 9.55 0.24 -15.10
N VAL A 140 10.27 -0.06 -14.01
CA VAL A 140 9.74 -0.80 -12.87
C VAL A 140 8.73 0.05 -12.12
N ARG A 141 9.03 1.33 -11.95
CA ARG A 141 8.12 2.28 -11.30
C ARG A 141 6.80 2.39 -12.06
N ALA A 142 6.85 2.50 -13.39
CA ALA A 142 5.65 2.55 -14.21
C ALA A 142 4.82 1.26 -14.12
N ALA A 143 5.47 0.09 -14.15
CA ALA A 143 4.78 -1.20 -14.00
C ALA A 143 4.14 -1.32 -12.62
N THR A 144 4.82 -0.86 -11.57
CA THR A 144 4.29 -0.85 -10.20
C THR A 144 3.09 0.08 -10.11
N ALA A 145 3.16 1.25 -10.72
CA ALA A 145 2.05 2.20 -10.76
C ALA A 145 0.81 1.58 -11.41
N GLN A 146 0.97 0.89 -12.55
CA GLN A 146 -0.14 0.17 -13.19
C GLN A 146 -0.77 -0.86 -12.27
N ARG A 147 0.07 -1.62 -11.58
CA ARG A 147 -0.41 -2.66 -10.65
C ARG A 147 -1.18 -2.06 -9.49
N LEU A 148 -0.68 -0.97 -8.91
CA LEU A 148 -1.34 -0.28 -7.81
C LEU A 148 -2.67 0.35 -8.24
N VAL A 149 -2.75 0.89 -9.46
CA VAL A 149 -4.00 1.43 -10.01
C VAL A 149 -5.07 0.33 -10.09
N ARG A 150 -4.70 -0.85 -10.55
CA ARG A 150 -5.63 -1.99 -10.62
C ARG A 150 -6.10 -2.43 -9.24
N ILE A 151 -5.18 -2.52 -8.29
CA ILE A 151 -5.50 -2.89 -6.91
C ILE A 151 -6.42 -1.83 -6.29
N LEU A 152 -6.10 -0.56 -6.47
CA LEU A 152 -6.90 0.54 -5.95
C LEU A 152 -8.33 0.53 -6.51
N LYS A 153 -8.48 0.26 -7.80
CA LYS A 153 -9.79 0.17 -8.44
C LYS A 153 -10.66 -0.89 -7.77
N ILE A 154 -10.08 -2.06 -7.46
CA ILE A 154 -10.76 -3.14 -6.75
C ILE A 154 -11.10 -2.71 -5.32
N CYS A 155 -10.14 -2.13 -4.60
CA CYS A 155 -10.32 -1.69 -3.21
C CYS A 155 -11.38 -0.60 -3.07
N ALA A 156 -11.52 0.25 -4.07
CA ALA A 156 -12.52 1.31 -4.10
C ALA A 156 -13.93 0.79 -4.47
N GLY A 157 -14.05 -0.52 -4.78
CA GLY A 157 -15.33 -1.12 -5.13
C GLY A 157 -15.80 -0.81 -6.54
N LEU A 158 -14.88 -0.46 -7.45
CA LEU A 158 -15.21 -0.03 -8.82
C LEU A 158 -15.21 -1.18 -9.83
N VAL A 159 -14.89 -2.40 -9.40
CA VAL A 159 -14.92 -3.60 -10.26
C VAL A 159 -16.08 -4.47 -9.83
N PRO A 160 -17.13 -4.63 -10.68
CA PRO A 160 -18.30 -5.43 -10.34
C PRO A 160 -17.93 -6.90 -10.09
N GLY A 161 -18.47 -7.47 -9.01
CA GLY A 161 -18.31 -8.88 -8.68
C GLY A 161 -16.97 -9.26 -8.08
N VAL A 162 -16.05 -8.29 -7.87
CA VAL A 162 -14.74 -8.54 -7.26
C VAL A 162 -14.59 -7.66 -6.03
N SER A 163 -14.36 -8.29 -4.88
CA SER A 163 -14.03 -7.59 -3.64
C SER A 163 -12.53 -7.62 -3.40
N ALA A 164 -12.03 -6.72 -2.55
CA ALA A 164 -10.63 -6.69 -2.16
C ALA A 164 -10.20 -8.01 -1.52
N LEU A 165 -11.04 -8.61 -0.69
CA LEU A 165 -10.75 -9.89 -0.04
C LEU A 165 -10.64 -11.03 -1.06
N SER A 166 -11.54 -11.10 -2.04
CA SER A 166 -11.50 -12.11 -3.09
C SER A 166 -10.22 -12.00 -3.92
N PHE A 167 -9.82 -10.77 -4.25
CA PHE A 167 -8.61 -10.51 -5.03
C PHE A 167 -7.35 -10.98 -4.28
N VAL A 168 -7.25 -10.68 -3.00
CA VAL A 168 -6.10 -11.10 -2.19
C VAL A 168 -6.04 -12.63 -2.08
N SER A 169 -7.16 -13.31 -1.92
CA SER A 169 -7.20 -14.76 -1.88
C SER A 169 -6.68 -15.38 -3.18
N LEU A 170 -7.05 -14.81 -4.32
CA LEU A 170 -6.55 -15.27 -5.62
C LEU A 170 -5.05 -15.05 -5.78
N MET A 171 -4.54 -13.90 -5.36
CA MET A 171 -3.11 -13.59 -5.42
C MET A 171 -2.29 -14.55 -4.56
N ARG A 172 -2.73 -14.83 -3.34
CA ARG A 172 -2.03 -15.74 -2.43
C ARG A 172 -2.01 -17.17 -2.97
N LYS A 173 -3.09 -17.59 -3.60
CA LYS A 173 -3.18 -18.91 -4.22
C LYS A 173 -2.19 -19.08 -5.37
N SER A 174 -1.98 -18.02 -6.16
CA SER A 174 -0.98 -18.00 -7.24
C SER A 174 0.45 -18.08 -6.73
N ASP A 175 0.71 -17.42 -5.61
CA ASP A 175 2.05 -17.37 -5.00
C ASP A 175 2.45 -18.72 -4.35
N ASP A 176 1.47 -19.54 -3.97
CA ASP A 176 1.69 -20.87 -3.34
C ASP A 176 1.95 -21.97 -4.38
N ASP A 177 1.75 -21.69 -5.64
CA ASP A 177 2.07 -22.60 -6.75
C ASP A 177 3.57 -22.43 -7.18
#